data_4c9d9a060ba7ba6a15efd9338942df40
#
_entry.id   4c9d9a060ba7ba6a15efd9338942df40
#
_cell.length_a   1.000
_cell.length_b   1.000
_cell.length_c   1.000
_cell.angle_alpha   90.00
_cell.angle_beta   90.00
_cell.angle_gamma   90.00
#
_symmetry.space_group_name_H-M   'P 1'
#
loop_
_entity.id
_entity.type
_entity.pdbx_description
1 polymer ?
#
loop_
_entity_poly.entity_id
_entity_poly.type
_entity_poly.pdbx_seq_one_letter_code
_entity_poly.pdbx_strand_id
1 'polypeptide(L)'
;MLPIVVHECEKNGTILVLINQVRDKMNAMLFGDKDDTPGGRAIKFYSSIRIKVARRAWIEIPNKNPKISAANEKIGMIMKAKVVKSKVNNPFGECELPLMFDGGFVSFADVEQIRTERMAKNRKKKKKKKEVEEDDER
;
A
#
# COMPACT_ATOMS: atom_id res chain seq x y z
N MET A 1 -18.38 22.43 12.15
CA MET A 1 -18.55 21.00 12.47
C MET A 1 -17.25 20.32 12.92
N LEU A 2 -16.17 20.33 12.11
CA LEU A 2 -14.88 19.67 12.48
C LEU A 2 -14.29 20.15 13.83
N PRO A 3 -14.27 21.44 14.19
CA PRO A 3 -13.76 21.89 15.49
C PRO A 3 -14.48 21.26 16.69
N ILE A 4 -15.79 21.10 16.59
CA ILE A 4 -16.62 20.50 17.66
C ILE A 4 -16.23 19.04 17.84
N VAL A 5 -16.10 18.28 16.75
CA VAL A 5 -15.72 16.87 16.79
C VAL A 5 -14.31 16.70 17.38
N VAL A 6 -13.35 17.55 16.99
CA VAL A 6 -11.99 17.51 17.55
C VAL A 6 -12.01 17.79 19.05
N HIS A 7 -12.79 18.79 19.50
CA HIS A 7 -12.93 19.11 20.93
C HIS A 7 -13.53 17.96 21.73
N GLU A 8 -14.59 17.32 21.23
CA GLU A 8 -15.19 16.16 21.89
C GLU A 8 -14.25 14.93 21.92
N CYS A 9 -13.47 14.71 20.87
CA CYS A 9 -12.45 13.66 20.87
C CYS A 9 -11.36 13.93 21.92
N GLU A 10 -10.91 15.17 22.02
CA GLU A 10 -9.90 15.58 23.01
C GLU A 10 -10.42 15.41 24.44
N LYS A 11 -11.66 15.84 24.72
CA LYS A 11 -12.31 15.71 26.01
C LYS A 11 -12.48 14.24 26.46
N ASN A 12 -12.77 13.36 25.51
CA ASN A 12 -13.02 11.94 25.79
C ASN A 12 -11.79 11.05 25.57
N GLY A 13 -10.60 11.60 25.32
CA GLY A 13 -9.39 10.82 25.05
C GLY A 13 -9.50 9.91 23.82
N THR A 14 -10.32 10.30 22.83
CA THR A 14 -10.59 9.50 21.65
C THR A 14 -9.67 9.88 20.50
N ILE A 15 -9.16 8.89 19.77
CA ILE A 15 -8.38 9.11 18.55
C ILE A 15 -9.30 9.15 17.34
N LEU A 16 -9.29 10.26 16.60
CA LEU A 16 -10.01 10.41 15.33
C LEU A 16 -9.05 10.18 14.16
N VAL A 17 -9.30 9.15 13.36
CA VAL A 17 -8.55 8.86 12.14
C VAL A 17 -9.39 9.24 10.93
N LEU A 18 -8.89 10.22 10.15
CA LEU A 18 -9.53 10.66 8.90
C LEU A 18 -8.76 10.10 7.70
N ILE A 19 -9.41 9.26 6.92
CA ILE A 19 -8.87 8.73 5.67
C ILE A 19 -9.32 9.63 4.53
N ASN A 20 -8.37 10.14 3.74
CA ASN A 20 -8.65 11.04 2.64
C ASN A 20 -7.84 10.65 1.40
N GLN A 21 -8.39 10.90 0.22
CA GLN A 21 -7.72 10.67 -1.05
C GLN A 21 -6.89 11.89 -1.45
N VAL A 22 -5.68 11.65 -1.96
CA VAL A 22 -4.83 12.70 -2.55
C VAL A 22 -5.19 12.84 -4.03
N ARG A 23 -5.28 14.09 -4.49
CA ARG A 23 -5.51 14.43 -5.90
C ARG A 23 -4.39 15.35 -6.38
N ASP A 24 -4.01 15.23 -7.63
CA ASP A 24 -3.05 16.12 -8.25
C ASP A 24 -3.71 17.49 -8.53
N LYS A 25 -3.00 18.55 -8.23
CA LYS A 25 -3.43 19.90 -8.60
C LYS A 25 -3.17 20.14 -10.09
N MET A 26 -4.21 20.41 -10.86
CA MET A 26 -4.10 20.67 -12.31
C MET A 26 -3.24 21.91 -12.64
N ASN A 27 -3.10 22.86 -11.71
CA ASN A 27 -2.35 24.11 -11.88
C ASN A 27 -1.19 24.23 -10.86
N ALA A 28 -0.54 23.13 -10.50
CA ALA A 28 0.61 23.20 -9.62
C ALA A 28 1.77 23.92 -10.35
N MET A 29 2.18 25.08 -9.84
CA MET A 29 3.42 25.72 -10.28
C MET A 29 4.60 24.78 -10.06
N LEU A 30 5.67 24.97 -10.83
CA LEU A 30 6.91 24.18 -10.78
C LEU A 30 7.50 24.03 -9.35
N PHE A 31 7.18 24.98 -8.47
CA PHE A 31 7.61 25.00 -7.07
C PHE A 31 6.37 25.01 -6.15
N GLY A 32 6.03 23.89 -5.54
CA GLY A 32 4.94 23.80 -4.56
C GLY A 32 4.39 22.38 -4.39
N ASP A 33 3.52 22.22 -3.40
CA ASP A 33 2.80 20.96 -3.18
C ASP A 33 1.91 20.64 -4.39
N LYS A 34 2.29 19.62 -5.14
CA LYS A 34 1.52 19.11 -6.29
C LYS A 34 0.24 18.41 -5.86
N ASP A 35 0.16 18.05 -4.58
CA ASP A 35 -0.93 17.27 -4.01
C ASP A 35 -1.98 18.18 -3.36
N ASP A 36 -3.24 17.86 -3.61
CA ASP A 36 -4.36 18.43 -2.87
C ASP A 36 -5.23 17.35 -2.24
N THR A 37 -5.83 17.70 -1.11
CA THR A 37 -6.73 16.80 -0.38
C THR A 37 -8.11 17.43 -0.30
N PRO A 38 -9.19 16.75 -0.70
CA PRO A 38 -10.55 17.23 -0.52
C PRO A 38 -10.82 17.59 0.95
N GLY A 39 -11.72 18.54 1.17
CA GLY A 39 -12.08 19.01 2.53
C GLY A 39 -11.42 20.31 2.95
N GLY A 40 -10.67 20.96 2.04
CA GLY A 40 -10.13 22.30 2.23
C GLY A 40 -9.02 22.37 3.29
N ARG A 41 -8.74 23.59 3.74
CA ARG A 41 -7.64 23.88 4.69
C ARG A 41 -7.93 23.39 6.12
N ALA A 42 -9.20 23.23 6.50
CA ALA A 42 -9.60 22.91 7.86
C ALA A 42 -9.00 21.57 8.34
N ILE A 43 -9.09 20.50 7.54
CA ILE A 43 -8.52 19.20 7.89
C ILE A 43 -7.01 19.31 8.07
N LYS A 44 -6.33 20.03 7.18
CA LYS A 44 -4.88 20.25 7.26
C LYS A 44 -4.48 21.01 8.53
N PHE A 45 -5.31 21.93 8.98
CA PHE A 45 -5.06 22.75 10.16
C PHE A 45 -5.30 21.96 11.47
N TYR A 46 -6.46 21.33 11.61
CA TYR A 46 -6.87 20.65 12.85
C TYR A 46 -6.12 19.33 13.11
N SER A 47 -5.68 18.62 12.06
CA SER A 47 -4.93 17.36 12.27
C SER A 47 -3.65 17.57 13.07
N SER A 48 -3.44 16.76 14.09
CA SER A 48 -2.21 16.69 14.89
C SER A 48 -1.09 15.99 14.15
N ILE A 49 -1.42 14.87 13.49
CA ILE A 49 -0.48 14.10 12.66
C ILE A 49 -1.11 13.93 11.27
N ARG A 50 -0.30 14.04 10.23
CA ARG A 50 -0.68 13.75 8.84
C ARG A 50 0.34 12.81 8.24
N ILE A 51 -0.14 11.69 7.73
CA ILE A 51 0.68 10.67 7.09
C ILE A 51 0.24 10.57 5.64
N LYS A 52 1.18 10.75 4.69
CA LYS A 52 0.97 10.47 3.29
C LYS A 52 1.39 9.04 3.01
N VAL A 53 0.48 8.27 2.42
CA VAL A 53 0.73 6.88 2.04
C VAL A 53 0.73 6.79 0.52
N ALA A 54 1.74 6.14 -0.05
CA ALA A 54 1.86 5.93 -1.47
C ALA A 54 2.40 4.52 -1.75
N ARG A 55 2.03 3.94 -2.89
CA ARG A 55 2.68 2.72 -3.37
C ARG A 55 4.03 3.08 -3.97
N ARG A 56 5.10 2.40 -3.51
CA ARG A 56 6.43 2.53 -4.07
C ARG A 56 6.70 1.54 -5.20
N ALA A 57 6.39 0.27 -4.96
CA ALA A 57 6.65 -0.81 -5.91
C ALA A 57 5.63 -1.94 -5.75
N TRP A 58 5.52 -2.78 -6.78
CA TRP A 58 4.82 -4.05 -6.70
C TRP A 58 5.75 -5.15 -6.22
N ILE A 59 5.22 -6.10 -5.46
CA ILE A 59 5.86 -7.37 -5.15
C ILE A 59 5.30 -8.38 -6.14
N GLU A 60 6.16 -8.90 -7.01
CA GLU A 60 5.74 -9.71 -8.16
C GLU A 60 6.47 -11.05 -8.17
N ILE A 61 5.80 -12.05 -8.72
CA ILE A 61 6.38 -13.36 -9.06
C ILE A 61 6.11 -13.66 -10.54
N PRO A 62 6.93 -14.51 -11.18
CA PRO A 62 6.69 -14.92 -12.56
C PRO A 62 5.33 -15.55 -12.73
N ASN A 63 4.62 -15.19 -13.80
CA ASN A 63 3.28 -15.69 -14.08
C ASN A 63 3.29 -17.22 -14.27
N LYS A 64 2.22 -17.86 -13.78
CA LYS A 64 1.98 -19.31 -13.95
C LYS A 64 1.88 -19.74 -15.42
N ASN A 65 1.26 -18.90 -16.25
CA ASN A 65 0.98 -19.17 -17.65
C ASN A 65 1.51 -18.04 -18.56
N PRO A 66 2.81 -18.03 -18.90
CA PRO A 66 3.38 -16.98 -19.75
C PRO A 66 2.79 -16.97 -21.18
N LYS A 67 2.13 -18.05 -21.62
CA LYS A 67 1.41 -18.13 -22.89
C LYS A 67 0.13 -17.29 -22.92
N ILE A 68 -0.50 -17.05 -21.75
CA ILE A 68 -1.74 -16.28 -21.61
C ILE A 68 -1.43 -14.81 -21.31
N SER A 69 -0.42 -14.55 -20.47
CA SER A 69 0.03 -13.21 -20.17
C SER A 69 1.53 -13.21 -19.84
N ALA A 70 2.28 -12.39 -20.52
CA ALA A 70 3.70 -12.16 -20.23
C ALA A 70 3.93 -11.36 -18.93
N ALA A 71 2.87 -10.75 -18.38
CA ALA A 71 2.98 -9.94 -17.16
C ALA A 71 3.16 -10.80 -15.92
N ASN A 72 4.00 -10.35 -14.99
CA ASN A 72 4.20 -10.97 -13.71
C ASN A 72 2.93 -10.93 -12.84
N GLU A 73 2.75 -11.92 -11.99
CA GLU A 73 1.65 -11.97 -11.02
C GLU A 73 2.00 -11.07 -9.83
N LYS A 74 1.14 -10.08 -9.56
CA LYS A 74 1.28 -9.18 -8.40
C LYS A 74 0.73 -9.86 -7.16
N ILE A 75 1.56 -10.07 -6.16
CA ILE A 75 1.21 -10.74 -4.90
C ILE A 75 1.16 -9.78 -3.71
N GLY A 76 1.65 -8.57 -3.89
CA GLY A 76 1.67 -7.54 -2.87
C GLY A 76 2.22 -6.22 -3.40
N MET A 77 2.47 -5.29 -2.50
CA MET A 77 3.10 -4.01 -2.79
C MET A 77 3.96 -3.53 -1.64
N ILE A 78 4.95 -2.70 -1.95
CA ILE A 78 5.69 -1.93 -0.97
C ILE A 78 5.01 -0.57 -0.84
N MET A 79 4.51 -0.28 0.34
CA MET A 79 3.95 1.02 0.70
C MET A 79 5.02 1.90 1.31
N LYS A 80 5.03 3.18 0.92
CA LYS A 80 5.81 4.22 1.55
C LYS A 80 4.87 5.09 2.38
N ALA A 81 5.11 5.18 3.69
CA ALA A 81 4.43 6.09 4.59
C ALA A 81 5.39 7.23 4.97
N LYS A 82 4.92 8.48 4.84
CA LYS A 82 5.69 9.69 5.16
C LYS A 82 4.89 10.59 6.07
N VAL A 83 5.46 10.97 7.20
CA VAL A 83 4.87 11.97 8.11
C VAL A 83 5.09 13.35 7.51
N VAL A 84 4.02 13.98 7.01
CA VAL A 84 4.09 15.32 6.38
C VAL A 84 3.75 16.45 7.36
N LYS A 85 3.18 16.11 8.52
CA LYS A 85 2.93 17.03 9.63
C LYS A 85 2.91 16.26 10.93
N SER A 86 3.54 16.79 11.96
CA SER A 86 3.39 16.36 13.35
C SER A 86 3.39 17.58 14.26
N LYS A 87 2.47 17.60 15.23
CA LYS A 87 2.45 18.57 16.35
C LYS A 87 3.06 18.00 17.62
N VAL A 88 3.33 16.70 17.62
CA VAL A 88 3.72 15.94 18.82
C VAL A 88 5.21 15.60 18.82
N ASN A 89 5.75 15.29 17.63
CA ASN A 89 7.14 14.87 17.47
C ASN A 89 7.69 15.36 16.13
N ASN A 90 8.97 15.08 15.85
CA ASN A 90 9.64 15.45 14.60
C ASN A 90 8.82 15.00 13.39
N PRO A 91 8.43 15.94 12.49
CA PRO A 91 7.83 15.60 11.21
C PRO A 91 8.90 15.03 10.26
N PHE A 92 8.45 14.59 9.06
CA PHE A 92 9.28 14.15 7.94
C PHE A 92 9.91 12.76 8.06
N GLY A 93 9.66 12.01 9.13
CA GLY A 93 9.98 10.59 9.18
C GLY A 93 9.28 9.84 8.06
N GLU A 94 9.98 8.88 7.45
CA GLU A 94 9.38 8.01 6.43
C GLU A 94 9.81 6.57 6.65
N CYS A 95 8.91 5.64 6.29
CA CYS A 95 9.18 4.21 6.33
C CYS A 95 8.55 3.50 5.13
N GLU A 96 9.06 2.32 4.83
CA GLU A 96 8.53 1.42 3.82
C GLU A 96 7.98 0.17 4.50
N LEU A 97 6.80 -0.26 4.07
CA LEU A 97 6.06 -1.36 4.66
C LEU A 97 5.60 -2.30 3.54
N PRO A 98 6.10 -3.54 3.48
CA PRO A 98 5.57 -4.53 2.57
C PRO A 98 4.17 -4.96 3.00
N LEU A 99 3.23 -4.95 2.05
CA LEU A 99 1.85 -5.40 2.21
C LEU A 99 1.56 -6.52 1.22
N MET A 100 1.28 -7.71 1.73
CA MET A 100 0.84 -8.86 0.94
C MET A 100 -0.67 -8.85 0.82
N PHE A 101 -1.22 -9.19 -0.35
CA PHE A 101 -2.67 -9.12 -0.59
C PHE A 101 -3.49 -10.12 0.22
N ASP A 102 -2.90 -11.23 0.59
CA ASP A 102 -3.55 -12.31 1.36
C ASP A 102 -3.02 -12.48 2.79
N GLY A 103 -2.00 -11.69 3.18
CA GLY A 103 -1.36 -11.81 4.49
C GLY A 103 -1.24 -10.51 5.28
N GLY A 104 -1.61 -9.35 4.69
CA GLY A 104 -1.44 -8.06 5.33
C GLY A 104 0.01 -7.59 5.39
N PHE A 105 0.39 -6.83 6.40
CA PHE A 105 1.75 -6.32 6.58
C PHE A 105 2.70 -7.43 7.03
N VAL A 106 3.87 -7.47 6.40
CA VAL A 106 4.94 -8.44 6.68
C VAL A 106 6.28 -7.73 6.82
N SER A 107 7.29 -8.40 7.34
CA SER A 107 8.66 -7.88 7.32
C SER A 107 9.28 -8.03 5.92
N PHE A 108 10.33 -7.24 5.62
CA PHE A 108 11.07 -7.41 4.36
C PHE A 108 11.73 -8.79 4.24
N ALA A 109 12.13 -9.40 5.37
CA ALA A 109 12.69 -10.75 5.39
C ALA A 109 11.65 -11.80 4.96
N ASP A 110 10.42 -11.66 5.43
CA ASP A 110 9.32 -12.59 5.10
C ASP A 110 8.89 -12.48 3.64
N VAL A 111 9.05 -11.33 2.99
CA VAL A 111 8.71 -11.14 1.56
C VAL A 111 9.44 -12.13 0.68
N GLU A 112 10.75 -12.31 0.85
CA GLU A 112 11.53 -13.23 0.02
C GLU A 112 11.16 -14.69 0.29
N GLN A 113 10.87 -15.03 1.53
CA GLN A 113 10.39 -16.36 1.88
C GLN A 113 9.04 -16.66 1.20
N ILE A 114 8.07 -15.76 1.33
CA ILE A 114 6.74 -15.88 0.71
C ILE A 114 6.85 -15.99 -0.83
N ARG A 115 7.70 -15.17 -1.46
CA ARG A 115 7.96 -15.26 -2.91
C ARG A 115 8.47 -16.64 -3.30
N THR A 116 9.46 -17.16 -2.59
CA THR A 116 10.06 -18.47 -2.86
C THR A 116 9.05 -19.60 -2.71
N GLU A 117 8.26 -19.60 -1.64
CA GLU A 117 7.20 -20.59 -1.41
C GLU A 117 6.14 -20.57 -2.51
N ARG A 118 5.69 -19.37 -2.92
CA ARG A 118 4.71 -19.23 -4.01
C ARG A 118 5.26 -19.71 -5.34
N MET A 119 6.50 -19.39 -5.67
CA MET A 119 7.15 -19.89 -6.87
C MET A 119 7.25 -21.42 -6.86
N ALA A 120 7.61 -22.02 -5.73
CA ALA A 120 7.66 -23.48 -5.57
C ALA A 120 6.27 -24.13 -5.74
N LYS A 121 5.22 -23.57 -5.13
CA LYS A 121 3.83 -24.01 -5.30
C LYS A 121 3.38 -23.92 -6.78
N ASN A 122 3.74 -22.83 -7.47
CA ASN A 122 3.42 -22.66 -8.89
C ASN A 122 4.11 -23.69 -9.78
N ARG A 123 5.40 -24.03 -9.49
CA ARG A 123 6.14 -25.11 -10.20
C ARG A 123 5.48 -26.47 -10.02
N LYS A 124 5.08 -26.84 -8.78
CA LYS A 124 4.40 -28.11 -8.50
C LYS A 124 3.05 -28.23 -9.22
N LYS A 125 2.25 -27.16 -9.24
CA LYS A 125 0.97 -27.12 -9.96
C LYS A 125 1.16 -27.29 -11.48
N LYS A 126 2.23 -26.73 -12.05
CA LYS A 126 2.55 -26.84 -13.47
C LYS A 126 2.97 -28.27 -13.86
N LYS A 127 3.73 -28.98 -12.99
CA LYS A 127 4.09 -30.38 -13.21
C LYS A 127 2.86 -31.29 -13.21
N LYS A 128 2.01 -31.17 -12.15
CA LYS A 128 0.78 -31.98 -12.07
C LYS A 128 -0.15 -31.79 -13.27
N LYS A 129 -0.25 -30.55 -13.79
CA LYS A 129 -1.10 -30.28 -14.96
C LYS A 129 -0.57 -30.92 -16.23
N LYS A 130 0.76 -30.97 -16.40
CA LYS A 130 1.37 -31.67 -17.55
C LYS A 130 1.21 -33.19 -17.48
N GLU A 131 1.34 -33.77 -16.30
CA GLU A 131 1.12 -35.20 -16.08
C GLU A 131 -0.31 -35.63 -16.43
N VAL A 132 -1.31 -34.82 -16.06
CA VAL A 132 -2.72 -35.09 -16.41
C VAL A 132 -2.99 -34.92 -17.92
N GLU A 133 -2.41 -33.92 -18.56
CA GLU A 133 -2.56 -33.69 -20.02
C GLU A 133 -1.88 -34.81 -20.84
N GLU A 134 -0.77 -35.40 -20.35
CA GLU A 134 -0.10 -36.55 -20.99
C GLU A 134 -0.84 -37.90 -20.78
N ASP A 135 -1.59 -38.03 -19.69
CA ASP A 135 -2.41 -39.21 -19.43
C ASP A 135 -3.75 -39.22 -20.22
N ASP A 136 -4.32 -38.04 -20.50
CA ASP A 136 -5.53 -37.88 -21.31
C ASP A 136 -5.27 -38.07 -22.84
N GLU A 137 -4.03 -37.93 -23.28
CA GLU A 137 -3.63 -38.16 -24.71
C GLU A 137 -3.21 -39.60 -25.02
N ARG A 138 -3.25 -40.51 -24.03
CA ARG A 138 -2.96 -41.94 -24.19
C ARG A 138 -4.22 -42.79 -24.25
#